data_6a5b1b246d8cd3bc0fdcc5f0bccddeba
#
_entry.id   6a5b1b246d8cd3bc0fdcc5f0bccddeba
#
_cell.length_a   1.000
_cell.length_b   1.000
_cell.length_c   1.000
_cell.angle_alpha   90.00
_cell.angle_beta   90.00
_cell.angle_gamma   90.00
#
_symmetry.space_group_name_H-M   'P 1'
#
loop_
_entity.id
_entity.type
_entity.pdbx_description
1 polymer ?
#
loop_
_entity_poly.entity_id
_entity_poly.type
_entity_poly.pdbx_seq_one_letter_code
_entity_poly.pdbx_strand_id
1 'polypeptide(L)'
;MSIFKSLKNINYKLFFSLLIMGLCPTIYTTVRVFILGQLPGEWAFSIAGQLSWINLLYEILNEAIILPLYFFMGKVISDKAEYTNRIKTGLLISFCIYAVFSVSICIFANPLLSVMATNKDIIVESIAYIRIESIANIFILLSNFLLICLISLGKSKYVYLLTFAKLVLSIVFDVFLVSS
;
A
#
# COMPACT_ATOMS: atom_id res chain seq x y z
N MET A 1 25.87 10.35 -27.56
CA MET A 1 24.46 10.82 -27.43
C MET A 1 24.37 11.53 -26.09
N SER A 2 24.08 12.83 -26.05
CA SER A 2 24.26 13.66 -24.85
C SER A 2 23.20 13.30 -23.79
N ILE A 3 23.63 13.04 -22.55
CA ILE A 3 22.78 12.80 -21.36
C ILE A 3 21.71 13.88 -21.22
N PHE A 4 22.03 15.14 -21.51
CA PHE A 4 21.10 16.26 -21.52
C PHE A 4 19.92 16.11 -22.51
N LYS A 5 20.10 15.40 -23.62
CA LYS A 5 19.03 15.18 -24.61
C LYS A 5 18.06 14.10 -24.12
N SER A 6 18.55 13.11 -23.38
CA SER A 6 17.71 12.09 -22.74
C SER A 6 16.88 12.67 -21.59
N LEU A 7 17.45 13.58 -20.79
CA LEU A 7 16.72 14.24 -19.69
C LEU A 7 15.56 15.10 -20.19
N LYS A 8 15.66 15.69 -21.38
CA LYS A 8 14.60 16.52 -21.97
C LYS A 8 13.35 15.70 -22.40
N ASN A 9 13.51 14.40 -22.58
CA ASN A 9 12.42 13.48 -22.98
C ASN A 9 11.71 12.83 -21.80
N ILE A 10 12.10 13.15 -20.56
CA ILE A 10 11.45 12.59 -19.37
C ILE A 10 10.09 13.27 -19.17
N ASN A 11 9.06 12.47 -18.95
CA ASN A 11 7.77 12.98 -18.53
C ASN A 11 7.81 13.33 -17.02
N TYR A 12 8.22 14.57 -16.73
CA TYR A 12 8.36 15.06 -15.36
C TYR A 12 7.07 14.95 -14.53
N LYS A 13 5.90 15.11 -15.17
CA LYS A 13 4.61 14.95 -14.47
C LYS A 13 4.43 13.52 -13.97
N LEU A 14 4.74 12.55 -14.80
CA LEU A 14 4.70 11.13 -14.43
C LEU A 14 5.74 10.83 -13.34
N PHE A 15 6.98 11.30 -13.53
CA PHE A 15 8.07 11.10 -12.57
C PHE A 15 7.70 11.63 -11.18
N PHE A 16 7.25 12.87 -11.05
CA PHE A 16 6.89 13.45 -9.77
C PHE A 16 5.64 12.78 -9.15
N SER A 17 4.68 12.33 -9.96
CA SER A 17 3.52 11.59 -9.45
C SER A 17 3.94 10.26 -8.81
N LEU A 18 4.84 9.53 -9.45
CA LEU A 18 5.39 8.27 -8.93
C LEU A 18 6.27 8.51 -7.69
N LEU A 19 7.10 9.56 -7.73
CA LEU A 19 7.95 9.93 -6.60
C LEU A 19 7.11 10.25 -5.34
N ILE A 20 6.08 11.06 -5.48
CA ILE A 20 5.19 11.41 -4.35
C ILE A 20 4.43 10.18 -3.86
N MET A 21 3.94 9.33 -4.79
CA MET A 21 3.26 8.09 -4.43
C MET A 21 4.17 7.16 -3.61
N GLY A 22 5.47 7.12 -3.89
CA GLY A 22 6.45 6.34 -3.12
C GLY A 22 6.88 7.00 -1.81
N LEU A 23 7.06 8.32 -1.79
CA LEU A 23 7.52 9.05 -0.60
C LEU A 23 6.47 9.17 0.50
N CYS A 24 5.20 9.38 0.14
CA CYS A 24 4.14 9.58 1.14
C CYS A 24 3.95 8.41 2.10
N PRO A 25 3.95 7.13 1.67
CA PRO A 25 3.93 5.99 2.58
C PRO A 25 5.14 5.96 3.52
N THR A 26 6.34 6.30 3.03
CA THR A 26 7.56 6.34 3.84
C THR A 26 7.47 7.43 4.91
N ILE A 27 6.99 8.63 4.56
CA ILE A 27 6.76 9.71 5.52
C ILE A 27 5.74 9.28 6.57
N TYR A 28 4.63 8.70 6.15
CA TYR A 28 3.61 8.18 7.06
C TYR A 28 4.18 7.14 8.03
N THR A 29 4.92 6.14 7.52
CA THR A 29 5.53 5.11 8.37
C THR A 29 6.50 5.73 9.39
N THR A 30 7.30 6.71 8.98
CA THR A 30 8.22 7.41 9.89
C THR A 30 7.47 8.14 11.00
N VAL A 31 6.40 8.87 10.66
CA VAL A 31 5.56 9.57 11.65
C VAL A 31 4.89 8.57 12.58
N ARG A 32 4.34 7.46 12.05
CA ARG A 32 3.70 6.41 12.83
C ARG A 32 4.68 5.78 13.83
N VAL A 33 5.89 5.43 13.41
CA VAL A 33 6.93 4.89 14.31
C VAL A 33 7.26 5.88 15.43
N PHE A 34 7.35 7.17 15.10
CA PHE A 34 7.58 8.22 16.10
C PHE A 34 6.44 8.31 17.13
N ILE A 35 5.19 8.26 16.68
CA ILE A 35 4.00 8.29 17.55
C ILE A 35 3.95 7.03 18.43
N LEU A 36 4.14 5.84 17.86
CA LEU A 36 4.13 4.57 18.60
C LEU A 36 5.25 4.51 19.65
N GLY A 37 6.41 5.11 19.36
CA GLY A 37 7.52 5.19 20.29
C GLY A 37 7.27 6.09 21.52
N GLN A 38 6.22 6.92 21.50
CA GLN A 38 5.82 7.75 22.64
C GLN A 38 4.78 7.08 23.56
N LEU A 39 4.25 5.93 23.15
CA LEU A 39 3.27 5.21 23.97
C LEU A 39 3.92 4.63 25.25
N PRO A 40 3.23 4.71 26.39
CA PRO A 40 3.69 4.07 27.61
C PRO A 40 3.56 2.55 27.46
N GLY A 41 4.66 1.88 27.21
CA GLY A 41 4.75 0.43 27.09
C GLY A 41 5.33 -0.03 25.76
N GLU A 42 6.10 -1.09 25.81
CA GLU A 42 6.83 -1.62 24.63
C GLU A 42 5.95 -2.50 23.74
N TRP A 43 4.76 -2.88 24.18
CA TRP A 43 3.92 -3.85 23.51
C TRP A 43 3.43 -3.41 22.13
N ALA A 44 3.00 -2.16 21.97
CA ALA A 44 2.49 -1.65 20.70
C ALA A 44 3.60 -1.59 19.64
N PHE A 45 4.78 -1.14 20.04
CA PHE A 45 5.97 -1.11 19.18
C PHE A 45 6.45 -2.52 18.85
N SER A 46 6.41 -3.43 19.84
CA SER A 46 6.77 -4.83 19.66
C SER A 46 5.84 -5.53 18.66
N ILE A 47 4.51 -5.33 18.76
CA ILE A 47 3.55 -5.87 17.79
C ILE A 47 3.83 -5.31 16.39
N ALA A 48 3.95 -4.00 16.24
CA ALA A 48 4.21 -3.36 14.96
C ALA A 48 5.53 -3.85 14.32
N GLY A 49 6.58 -4.03 15.13
CA GLY A 49 7.88 -4.53 14.67
C GLY A 49 7.82 -6.00 14.24
N GLN A 50 7.18 -6.86 15.04
CA GLN A 50 7.04 -8.29 14.74
C GLN A 50 6.21 -8.54 13.48
N LEU A 51 5.28 -7.64 13.15
CA LEU A 51 4.38 -7.78 12.01
C LEU A 51 4.88 -7.08 10.75
N SER A 52 6.01 -6.40 10.82
CA SER A 52 6.59 -5.71 9.67
C SER A 52 6.86 -6.64 8.47
N TRP A 53 7.16 -7.92 8.72
CA TRP A 53 7.36 -8.90 7.67
C TRP A 53 6.07 -9.24 6.90
N ILE A 54 4.89 -9.20 7.54
CA ILE A 54 3.61 -9.37 6.84
C ILE A 54 3.38 -8.19 5.90
N ASN A 55 3.66 -6.99 6.37
CA ASN A 55 3.58 -5.80 5.53
C ASN A 55 4.54 -5.88 4.34
N LEU A 56 5.75 -6.41 4.53
CA LEU A 56 6.69 -6.68 3.45
C LEU A 56 6.12 -7.67 2.43
N LEU A 57 5.45 -8.74 2.86
CA LEU A 57 4.79 -9.67 1.93
C LEU A 57 3.68 -8.98 1.11
N TYR A 58 2.87 -8.14 1.75
CA TYR A 58 1.85 -7.35 1.04
C TYR A 58 2.47 -6.33 0.08
N GLU A 59 3.60 -5.72 0.43
CA GLU A 59 4.34 -4.80 -0.42
C GLU A 59 4.86 -5.51 -1.68
N ILE A 60 5.51 -6.67 -1.51
CA ILE A 60 5.97 -7.50 -2.63
C ILE A 60 4.80 -7.90 -3.54
N LEU A 61 3.68 -8.33 -2.95
CA LEU A 61 2.48 -8.69 -3.70
C LEU A 61 1.90 -7.50 -4.45
N ASN A 62 1.87 -6.33 -3.82
CA ASN A 62 1.42 -5.08 -4.43
C ASN A 62 2.28 -4.71 -5.64
N GLU A 63 3.59 -4.74 -5.52
CA GLU A 63 4.51 -4.45 -6.63
C GLU A 63 4.38 -5.47 -7.76
N ALA A 64 4.28 -6.75 -7.44
CA ALA A 64 4.10 -7.82 -8.42
C ALA A 64 2.81 -7.67 -9.24
N ILE A 65 1.77 -7.06 -8.68
CA ILE A 65 0.50 -6.79 -9.39
C ILE A 65 0.55 -5.44 -10.11
N ILE A 66 1.05 -4.41 -9.46
CA ILE A 66 1.02 -3.03 -9.95
C ILE A 66 1.87 -2.82 -11.19
N LEU A 67 3.08 -3.37 -11.23
CA LEU A 67 3.98 -3.19 -12.36
C LEU A 67 3.40 -3.76 -13.67
N PRO A 68 2.90 -5.01 -13.72
CA PRO A 68 2.24 -5.52 -14.93
C PRO A 68 0.99 -4.73 -15.32
N LEU A 69 0.22 -4.21 -14.36
CA LEU A 69 -0.97 -3.41 -14.64
C LEU A 69 -0.65 -2.10 -15.38
N TYR A 70 0.46 -1.45 -15.07
CA TYR A 70 0.90 -0.29 -15.83
C TYR A 70 1.08 -0.61 -17.32
N PHE A 71 1.74 -1.72 -17.63
CA PHE A 71 1.92 -2.15 -19.02
C PHE A 71 0.61 -2.58 -19.67
N PHE A 72 -0.22 -3.30 -18.92
CA PHE A 72 -1.50 -3.81 -19.40
C PHE A 72 -2.48 -2.69 -19.76
N MET A 73 -2.57 -1.65 -18.94
CA MET A 73 -3.41 -0.49 -19.17
C MET A 73 -2.78 0.52 -20.13
N GLY A 74 -1.47 0.72 -20.02
CA GLY A 74 -0.73 1.72 -20.80
C GLY A 74 -0.80 1.50 -22.32
N LYS A 75 -0.88 0.24 -22.76
CA LYS A 75 -0.95 -0.12 -24.19
C LYS A 75 -2.22 0.36 -24.90
N VAL A 76 -3.30 0.63 -24.18
CA VAL A 76 -4.63 0.91 -24.76
C VAL A 76 -5.23 2.23 -24.30
N ILE A 77 -4.41 3.15 -23.80
CA ILE A 77 -4.87 4.46 -23.30
C ILE A 77 -5.67 5.25 -24.37
N SER A 78 -5.33 5.07 -25.65
CA SER A 78 -5.99 5.73 -26.77
C SER A 78 -7.39 5.16 -27.08
N ASP A 79 -7.65 3.91 -26.70
CA ASP A 79 -8.96 3.28 -26.87
C ASP A 79 -9.72 3.24 -25.54
N LYS A 80 -10.70 4.10 -25.40
CA LYS A 80 -11.47 4.27 -24.16
C LYS A 80 -12.27 3.01 -23.79
N ALA A 81 -12.80 2.28 -24.75
CA ALA A 81 -13.61 1.09 -24.49
C ALA A 81 -12.71 -0.05 -23.98
N GLU A 82 -11.62 -0.30 -24.70
CA GLU A 82 -10.64 -1.31 -24.33
C GLU A 82 -9.94 -0.97 -23.00
N TYR A 83 -9.60 0.30 -22.77
CA TYR A 83 -9.03 0.77 -21.50
C TYR A 83 -9.96 0.49 -20.32
N THR A 84 -11.27 0.78 -20.47
CA THR A 84 -12.28 0.51 -19.43
C THR A 84 -12.41 -0.98 -19.14
N ASN A 85 -12.39 -1.82 -20.16
CA ASN A 85 -12.43 -3.27 -19.99
C ASN A 85 -11.21 -3.80 -19.24
N ARG A 86 -10.02 -3.30 -19.57
CA ARG A 86 -8.78 -3.70 -18.89
C ARG A 86 -8.74 -3.23 -17.44
N ILE A 87 -9.29 -2.05 -17.13
CA ILE A 87 -9.46 -1.61 -15.74
C ILE A 87 -10.33 -2.60 -14.96
N LYS A 88 -11.50 -2.97 -15.48
CA LYS A 88 -12.40 -3.91 -14.81
C LYS A 88 -11.76 -5.26 -14.59
N THR A 89 -11.12 -5.81 -15.62
CA THR A 89 -10.44 -7.10 -15.56
C THR A 89 -9.27 -7.06 -14.59
N GLY A 90 -8.42 -6.03 -14.69
CA GLY A 90 -7.27 -5.84 -13.79
C GLY A 90 -7.70 -5.69 -12.34
N LEU A 91 -8.75 -4.90 -12.07
CA LEU A 91 -9.31 -4.73 -10.73
C LEU A 91 -9.83 -6.06 -10.16
N LEU A 92 -10.60 -6.81 -10.96
CA LEU A 92 -11.15 -8.08 -10.52
C LEU A 92 -10.06 -9.09 -10.19
N ILE A 93 -9.08 -9.26 -11.08
CA ILE A 93 -7.95 -10.20 -10.87
C ILE A 93 -7.14 -9.79 -9.63
N SER A 94 -6.79 -8.52 -9.51
CA SER A 94 -6.03 -8.00 -8.36
C SER A 94 -6.78 -8.20 -7.06
N PHE A 95 -8.08 -7.91 -7.05
CA PHE A 95 -8.94 -8.12 -5.88
C PHE A 95 -9.01 -9.60 -5.49
N CYS A 96 -9.21 -10.52 -6.45
CA CYS A 96 -9.25 -11.95 -6.18
C CYS A 96 -7.92 -12.46 -5.59
N ILE A 97 -6.79 -12.04 -6.14
CA ILE A 97 -5.46 -12.43 -5.63
C ILE A 97 -5.29 -11.95 -4.18
N TYR A 98 -5.60 -10.68 -3.91
CA TYR A 98 -5.49 -10.12 -2.55
C TYR A 98 -6.47 -10.75 -1.58
N ALA A 99 -7.71 -11.02 -2.00
CA ALA A 99 -8.71 -11.68 -1.17
C ALA A 99 -8.25 -13.08 -0.75
N VAL A 100 -7.77 -13.87 -1.71
CA VAL A 100 -7.24 -15.22 -1.42
C VAL A 100 -6.04 -15.14 -0.47
N PHE A 101 -5.11 -14.23 -0.71
CA PHE A 101 -3.93 -14.05 0.14
C PHE A 101 -4.32 -13.59 1.55
N SER A 102 -5.19 -12.58 1.67
CA SER A 102 -5.67 -12.07 2.96
C SER A 102 -6.46 -13.11 3.76
N VAL A 103 -7.33 -13.88 3.09
CA VAL A 103 -8.04 -14.98 3.74
C VAL A 103 -7.06 -16.04 4.24
N SER A 104 -6.05 -16.38 3.43
CA SER A 104 -5.01 -17.34 3.84
C SER A 104 -4.26 -16.85 5.08
N ILE A 105 -3.84 -15.58 5.13
CA ILE A 105 -3.18 -15.00 6.31
C ILE A 105 -4.12 -15.00 7.52
N CYS A 106 -5.40 -14.66 7.35
CA CYS A 106 -6.38 -14.68 8.46
C CYS A 106 -6.57 -16.07 9.05
N ILE A 107 -6.59 -17.12 8.22
CA ILE A 107 -6.74 -18.52 8.65
C ILE A 107 -5.46 -18.99 9.33
N PHE A 108 -4.31 -18.72 8.73
CA PHE A 108 -3.00 -19.17 9.21
C PHE A 108 -2.31 -18.20 10.17
N ALA A 109 -2.98 -17.18 10.68
CA ALA A 109 -2.40 -16.16 11.56
C ALA A 109 -1.72 -16.78 12.80
N ASN A 110 -2.38 -17.75 13.47
CA ASN A 110 -1.84 -18.41 14.66
C ASN A 110 -0.57 -19.24 14.36
N PRO A 111 -0.56 -20.20 13.41
CA PRO A 111 0.66 -20.93 13.07
C PRO A 111 1.78 -20.01 12.55
N LEU A 112 1.46 -18.96 11.80
CA LEU A 112 2.45 -18.00 11.31
C LEU A 112 3.18 -17.32 12.47
N LEU A 113 2.45 -16.81 13.45
CA LEU A 113 3.05 -16.15 14.62
C LEU A 113 3.81 -17.11 15.52
N SER A 114 3.34 -18.34 15.66
CA SER A 114 4.03 -19.36 16.47
C SER A 114 5.40 -19.75 15.90
N VAL A 115 5.52 -19.80 14.58
CA VAL A 115 6.80 -20.06 13.88
C VAL A 115 7.78 -18.90 14.06
N MET A 116 7.26 -17.66 14.18
CA MET A 116 8.10 -16.47 14.33
C MET A 116 8.55 -16.18 15.75
N ALA A 117 8.36 -17.10 16.68
CA ALA A 117 8.76 -16.96 18.08
C ALA A 117 8.22 -15.70 18.76
N THR A 118 6.99 -15.32 18.40
CA THR A 118 6.30 -14.17 19.00
C THR A 118 6.13 -14.39 20.51
N ASN A 119 6.31 -13.35 21.30
CA ASN A 119 6.07 -13.40 22.73
C ASN A 119 4.64 -13.91 23.00
N LYS A 120 4.53 -14.97 23.83
CA LYS A 120 3.25 -15.62 24.11
C LYS A 120 2.25 -14.69 24.80
N ASP A 121 2.74 -13.69 25.52
CA ASP A 121 1.90 -12.76 26.28
C ASP A 121 1.10 -11.80 25.38
N ILE A 122 1.55 -11.58 24.12
CA ILE A 122 0.92 -10.67 23.16
C ILE A 122 0.42 -11.37 21.90
N ILE A 123 0.37 -12.72 21.89
CA ILE A 123 0.02 -13.48 20.68
C ILE A 123 -1.44 -13.27 20.27
N VAL A 124 -2.35 -13.11 21.23
CA VAL A 124 -3.79 -12.94 20.98
C VAL A 124 -4.05 -11.59 20.30
N GLU A 125 -3.44 -10.53 20.84
CA GLU A 125 -3.50 -9.17 20.29
C GLU A 125 -2.86 -9.11 18.90
N SER A 126 -1.73 -9.80 18.72
CA SER A 126 -1.03 -9.89 17.43
C SER A 126 -1.89 -10.61 16.38
N ILE A 127 -2.61 -11.68 16.72
CA ILE A 127 -3.53 -12.37 15.82
C ILE A 127 -4.68 -11.43 15.40
N ALA A 128 -5.28 -10.73 16.36
CA ALA A 128 -6.36 -9.78 16.08
C ALA A 128 -5.87 -8.66 15.14
N TYR A 129 -4.69 -8.11 15.42
CA TYR A 129 -4.08 -7.09 14.60
C TYR A 129 -3.83 -7.57 13.17
N ILE A 130 -3.22 -8.74 12.97
CA ILE A 130 -2.96 -9.32 11.65
C ILE A 130 -4.25 -9.47 10.83
N ARG A 131 -5.32 -9.92 11.44
CA ARG A 131 -6.60 -10.09 10.75
C ARG A 131 -7.16 -8.76 10.27
N ILE A 132 -7.12 -7.72 11.11
CA ILE A 132 -7.55 -6.37 10.75
C ILE A 132 -6.66 -5.81 9.65
N GLU A 133 -5.34 -5.92 9.78
CA GLU A 133 -4.35 -5.47 8.80
C GLU A 133 -4.54 -6.15 7.45
N SER A 134 -4.84 -7.45 7.45
CA SER A 134 -5.08 -8.21 6.21
C SER A 134 -6.33 -7.71 5.46
N ILE A 135 -7.38 -7.33 6.19
CA ILE A 135 -8.57 -6.72 5.59
C ILE A 135 -8.24 -5.30 5.07
N ALA A 136 -7.51 -4.52 5.87
CA ALA A 136 -7.10 -3.17 5.49
C ALA A 136 -6.25 -3.16 4.20
N ASN A 137 -5.37 -4.15 4.02
CA ASN A 137 -4.54 -4.28 2.82
C ASN A 137 -5.35 -4.46 1.52
N ILE A 138 -6.56 -5.03 1.57
CA ILE A 138 -7.47 -5.08 0.40
C ILE A 138 -7.87 -3.64 -0.01
N PHE A 139 -8.19 -2.78 0.95
CA PHE A 139 -8.52 -1.38 0.66
C PHE A 139 -7.31 -0.57 0.19
N ILE A 140 -6.12 -0.89 0.70
CA ILE A 140 -4.85 -0.29 0.23
C ILE A 140 -4.62 -0.65 -1.23
N LEU A 141 -4.83 -1.92 -1.63
CA LEU A 141 -4.75 -2.34 -3.04
C LEU A 141 -5.71 -1.53 -3.91
N LEU A 142 -7.00 -1.44 -3.52
CA LEU A 142 -8.00 -0.68 -4.29
C LEU A 142 -7.59 0.78 -4.46
N SER A 143 -7.08 1.40 -3.41
CA SER A 143 -6.56 2.77 -3.45
C SER A 143 -5.38 2.91 -4.42
N ASN A 144 -4.40 2.01 -4.34
CA ASN A 144 -3.24 2.01 -5.21
C ASN A 144 -3.64 1.76 -6.68
N PHE A 145 -4.58 0.85 -6.92
CA PHE A 145 -5.12 0.59 -8.26
C PHE A 145 -5.75 1.85 -8.87
N LEU A 146 -6.57 2.59 -8.09
CA LEU A 146 -7.15 3.85 -8.55
C LEU A 146 -6.08 4.90 -8.87
N LEU A 147 -5.04 5.01 -8.04
CA LEU A 147 -3.91 5.91 -8.29
C LEU A 147 -3.21 5.58 -9.61
N ILE A 148 -2.99 4.28 -9.90
CA ILE A 148 -2.40 3.84 -11.17
C ILE A 148 -3.26 4.25 -12.36
N CYS A 149 -4.58 4.04 -12.28
CA CYS A 149 -5.50 4.47 -13.34
C CYS A 149 -5.40 5.98 -13.59
N LEU A 150 -5.34 6.79 -12.53
CA LEU A 150 -5.19 8.24 -12.65
C LEU A 150 -3.84 8.66 -13.24
N ILE A 151 -2.76 7.98 -12.84
CA ILE A 151 -1.42 8.22 -13.37
C ILE A 151 -1.38 7.88 -14.86
N SER A 152 -1.91 6.72 -15.24
CA SER A 152 -1.97 6.28 -16.65
C SER A 152 -2.73 7.27 -17.52
N LEU A 153 -3.81 7.87 -17.01
CA LEU A 153 -4.58 8.90 -17.68
C LEU A 153 -3.93 10.30 -17.66
N GLY A 154 -2.74 10.44 -17.07
CA GLY A 154 -2.05 11.73 -16.93
C GLY A 154 -2.73 12.71 -15.97
N LYS A 155 -3.61 12.25 -15.10
CA LYS A 155 -4.37 13.04 -14.13
C LYS A 155 -3.58 13.33 -12.84
N SER A 156 -2.35 13.81 -12.99
CA SER A 156 -1.40 14.03 -11.87
C SER A 156 -1.97 14.88 -10.73
N LYS A 157 -2.81 15.88 -11.02
CA LYS A 157 -3.44 16.73 -10.00
C LYS A 157 -4.28 15.90 -9.01
N TYR A 158 -5.04 14.94 -9.50
CA TYR A 158 -5.87 14.08 -8.66
C TYR A 158 -5.03 13.07 -7.87
N VAL A 159 -3.92 12.59 -8.46
CA VAL A 159 -2.96 11.74 -7.76
C VAL A 159 -2.40 12.47 -6.53
N TYR A 160 -1.92 13.70 -6.71
CA TYR A 160 -1.40 14.51 -5.58
C TYR A 160 -2.45 14.75 -4.51
N LEU A 161 -3.67 15.15 -4.92
CA LEU A 161 -4.77 15.40 -3.99
C LEU A 161 -5.11 14.16 -3.16
N LEU A 162 -5.31 13.01 -3.82
CA LEU A 162 -5.68 11.76 -3.15
C LEU A 162 -4.57 11.23 -2.25
N THR A 163 -3.32 11.28 -2.73
CA THR A 163 -2.17 10.81 -1.94
C THR A 163 -1.97 11.68 -0.70
N PHE A 164 -2.08 13.00 -0.86
CA PHE A 164 -1.96 13.92 0.27
C PHE A 164 -3.13 13.79 1.25
N ALA A 165 -4.37 13.68 0.75
CA ALA A 165 -5.53 13.46 1.60
C ALA A 165 -5.41 12.14 2.40
N LYS A 166 -4.97 11.05 1.75
CA LYS A 166 -4.70 9.78 2.42
C LYS A 166 -3.65 9.94 3.53
N LEU A 167 -2.53 10.63 3.26
CA LEU A 167 -1.48 10.88 4.23
C LEU A 167 -2.01 11.63 5.46
N VAL A 168 -2.70 12.76 5.23
CA VAL A 168 -3.24 13.60 6.30
C VAL A 168 -4.26 12.83 7.14
N LEU A 169 -5.21 12.15 6.51
CA LEU A 169 -6.20 11.33 7.21
C LEU A 169 -5.57 10.23 8.03
N SER A 170 -4.58 9.52 7.48
CA SER A 170 -3.88 8.46 8.21
C SER A 170 -3.18 9.00 9.45
N ILE A 171 -2.47 10.12 9.35
CA ILE A 171 -1.81 10.76 10.50
C ILE A 171 -2.84 11.23 11.54
N VAL A 172 -3.93 11.87 11.10
CA VAL A 172 -4.98 12.35 12.02
C VAL A 172 -5.61 11.19 12.77
N PHE A 173 -5.93 10.08 12.09
CA PHE A 173 -6.49 8.90 12.75
C PHE A 173 -5.50 8.24 13.71
N ASP A 174 -4.23 8.13 13.35
CA ASP A 174 -3.21 7.58 14.25
C ASP A 174 -3.08 8.44 15.51
N VAL A 175 -2.98 9.76 15.37
CA VAL A 175 -2.91 10.68 16.52
C VAL A 175 -4.18 10.56 17.39
N PHE A 176 -5.36 10.51 16.77
CA PHE A 176 -6.63 10.38 17.51
C PHE A 176 -6.72 9.07 18.28
N LEU A 177 -6.35 7.94 17.65
CA LEU A 177 -6.38 6.62 18.28
C LEU A 177 -5.34 6.43 19.38
N VAL A 178 -4.21 7.14 19.28
CA VAL A 178 -3.14 7.08 20.28
C VAL A 178 -3.42 8.01 21.48
N SER A 179 -4.14 9.12 21.25
CA SER A 179 -4.45 10.11 22.28
C SER A 179 -5.73 9.80 23.08
N SER A 180 -6.54 8.86 22.63
CA SER A 180 -7.79 8.42 23.29
C SER A 180 -7.56 7.19 24.16
#